data_4493e87fb32c3ee367b4d3bf25b9cb59
#
_entry.id   4493e87fb32c3ee367b4d3bf25b9cb59
#
_cell.length_a   1.000
_cell.length_b   1.000
_cell.length_c   1.000
_cell.angle_alpha   90.00
_cell.angle_beta   90.00
_cell.angle_gamma   90.00
#
_symmetry.space_group_name_H-M   'P 1'
#
loop_
_entity.id
_entity.type
_entity.pdbx_description
1 polymer ?
#
loop_
_entity_poly.entity_id
_entity_poly.type
_entity_poly.pdbx_seq_one_letter_code
_entity_poly.pdbx_strand_id
1 'polypeptide(L)'
;DLLVQKFNRTVGQEKGVRVQVTNLSSASKIGGFLKEAQKGGRDAPEMPDLFTCHISDATALGSDNLVDWNARFTAEELSNFVPGFLADGMTEDGTLLLFPISKSTQLLMCNGSGFARFSQATGVSYADLSTWEGFYDAAGKFYDWSGGEAFCALDYPIRSVELNALEHGSGDFYTKNGWYDTNNVVFKESWMQFARSLAQGHVVVSDLYSNTQVMTGDVLSSLGSSAAILYYNDTVTYRDGTQEPMDLHVLPMPKTAGADALMAQAGVGLCAYKTTDQKAEAAALFVRWLTESERNLDFVAQTGYMPVRNGAFDAIENYDKFPEPTESYRQLYAALKIMQESYTPLSEPRFEGYYGKVSQLYD
;
A
#
# COMPACT_ATOMS: atom_id res chain seq x y z
N ASP A 1 -11.50 5.34 15.48
CA ASP A 1 -12.43 5.54 16.60
C ASP A 1 -13.43 6.67 16.37
N LEU A 2 -13.01 7.85 15.87
CA LEU A 2 -13.91 9.00 15.63
C LEU A 2 -15.06 8.66 14.65
N LEU A 3 -14.75 7.98 13.54
CA LEU A 3 -15.78 7.56 12.57
C LEU A 3 -16.76 6.58 13.18
N VAL A 4 -16.30 5.62 13.98
CA VAL A 4 -17.21 4.69 14.69
C VAL A 4 -18.12 5.43 15.66
N GLN A 5 -17.59 6.39 16.42
CA GLN A 5 -18.43 7.22 17.29
C GLN A 5 -19.46 8.02 16.50
N LYS A 6 -19.06 8.59 15.34
CA LYS A 6 -19.97 9.31 14.44
C LYS A 6 -21.08 8.39 13.94
N PHE A 7 -20.74 7.18 13.46
CA PHE A 7 -21.72 6.18 13.05
C PHE A 7 -22.71 5.86 14.17
N ASN A 8 -22.20 5.52 15.36
CA ASN A 8 -23.02 5.13 16.52
C ASN A 8 -23.98 6.23 16.99
N ARG A 9 -23.64 7.51 16.78
CA ARG A 9 -24.48 8.67 17.16
C ARG A 9 -25.45 9.11 16.08
N THR A 10 -25.31 8.60 14.87
CA THR A 10 -26.13 8.98 13.71
C THR A 10 -26.88 7.76 13.15
N VAL A 11 -26.45 7.24 12.02
CA VAL A 11 -27.09 6.13 11.32
C VAL A 11 -27.21 4.88 12.21
N GLY A 12 -26.21 4.58 13.01
CA GLY A 12 -26.23 3.45 13.93
C GLY A 12 -27.36 3.56 14.95
N GLN A 13 -27.54 4.75 15.55
CA GLN A 13 -28.63 5.01 16.50
C GLN A 13 -29.99 4.92 15.81
N GLU A 14 -30.14 5.51 14.63
CA GLU A 14 -31.39 5.47 13.86
C GLU A 14 -31.79 4.03 13.49
N LYS A 15 -30.84 3.21 13.09
CA LYS A 15 -31.06 1.83 12.62
C LYS A 15 -30.94 0.77 13.72
N GLY A 16 -30.67 1.17 14.96
CA GLY A 16 -30.51 0.24 16.08
C GLY A 16 -29.23 -0.61 16.00
N VAL A 17 -28.19 -0.10 15.32
CA VAL A 17 -26.89 -0.76 15.16
C VAL A 17 -25.82 -0.01 15.96
N ARG A 18 -25.03 -0.75 16.72
CA ARG A 18 -23.89 -0.21 17.45
C ARG A 18 -22.62 -0.97 17.11
N VAL A 19 -21.60 -0.25 16.71
CA VAL A 19 -20.25 -0.78 16.46
C VAL A 19 -19.38 -0.54 17.70
N GLN A 20 -18.74 -1.60 18.17
CA GLN A 20 -17.75 -1.55 19.23
C GLN A 20 -16.40 -2.02 18.65
N VAL A 21 -15.35 -1.24 18.85
CA VAL A 21 -14.01 -1.53 18.31
C VAL A 21 -13.13 -2.15 19.39
N THR A 22 -12.47 -3.23 19.03
CA THR A 22 -11.35 -3.81 19.78
C THR A 22 -10.09 -3.71 18.92
N ASN A 23 -9.08 -3.02 19.40
CA ASN A 23 -7.82 -2.85 18.69
C ASN A 23 -6.82 -3.93 19.10
N LEU A 24 -6.20 -4.58 18.12
CA LEU A 24 -5.02 -5.39 18.31
C LEU A 24 -3.76 -4.53 18.10
N SER A 25 -2.71 -4.86 18.83
CA SER A 25 -1.46 -4.06 18.83
C SER A 25 -0.68 -4.10 17.50
N SER A 26 -1.02 -5.05 16.60
CA SER A 26 -0.38 -5.20 15.29
C SER A 26 -1.28 -5.96 14.34
N ALA A 27 -1.30 -5.56 13.07
CA ALA A 27 -2.01 -6.25 11.99
C ALA A 27 -1.51 -7.71 11.82
N SER A 28 -0.23 -7.96 12.05
CA SER A 28 0.35 -9.32 11.98
C SER A 28 -0.23 -10.31 12.99
N LYS A 29 -0.87 -9.83 14.05
CA LYS A 29 -1.51 -10.68 15.07
C LYS A 29 -2.94 -11.05 14.75
N ILE A 30 -3.55 -10.42 13.76
CA ILE A 30 -4.97 -10.61 13.43
C ILE A 30 -5.25 -12.07 13.03
N GLY A 31 -4.47 -12.63 12.12
CA GLY A 31 -4.66 -14.01 11.65
C GLY A 31 -4.58 -15.05 12.78
N GLY A 32 -3.62 -14.90 13.69
CA GLY A 32 -3.51 -15.76 14.88
C GLY A 32 -4.71 -15.65 15.81
N PHE A 33 -5.13 -14.41 16.11
CA PHE A 33 -6.29 -14.14 16.95
C PHE A 33 -7.58 -14.75 16.37
N LEU A 34 -7.82 -14.59 15.08
CA LEU A 34 -9.01 -15.11 14.41
C LEU A 34 -9.03 -16.66 14.39
N LYS A 35 -7.87 -17.30 14.19
CA LYS A 35 -7.74 -18.76 14.26
C LYS A 35 -8.03 -19.29 15.66
N GLU A 36 -7.55 -18.62 16.69
CA GLU A 36 -7.85 -18.98 18.08
C GLU A 36 -9.34 -18.79 18.41
N ALA A 37 -9.93 -17.68 18.00
CA ALA A 37 -11.36 -17.43 18.17
C ALA A 37 -12.21 -18.50 17.47
N GLN A 38 -11.83 -18.90 16.26
CA GLN A 38 -12.55 -19.93 15.49
C GLN A 38 -12.45 -21.33 16.13
N LYS A 39 -11.29 -21.69 16.70
CA LYS A 39 -11.13 -22.95 17.40
C LYS A 39 -12.04 -23.07 18.61
N GLY A 40 -12.38 -21.94 19.23
CA GLY A 40 -13.18 -21.91 20.45
C GLY A 40 -12.44 -22.53 21.65
N GLY A 41 -13.13 -22.61 22.78
CA GLY A 41 -12.59 -23.14 24.01
C GLY A 41 -12.76 -22.18 25.17
N ARG A 42 -12.45 -22.64 26.40
CA ARG A 42 -12.74 -21.88 27.62
C ARG A 42 -12.01 -20.52 27.69
N ASP A 43 -10.81 -20.45 27.12
CA ASP A 43 -9.96 -19.26 27.16
C ASP A 43 -9.79 -18.62 25.76
N ALA A 44 -10.54 -19.11 24.74
CA ALA A 44 -10.49 -18.53 23.40
C ALA A 44 -11.15 -17.14 23.38
N PRO A 45 -10.60 -16.19 22.60
CA PRO A 45 -11.25 -14.92 22.40
C PRO A 45 -12.59 -15.10 21.65
N GLU A 46 -13.51 -14.16 21.86
CA GLU A 46 -14.76 -14.15 21.12
C GLU A 46 -14.50 -13.77 19.66
N MET A 47 -15.15 -14.48 18.71
CA MET A 47 -15.05 -14.16 17.29
C MET A 47 -15.77 -12.84 17.02
N PRO A 48 -15.07 -11.82 16.48
CA PRO A 48 -15.73 -10.56 16.13
C PRO A 48 -16.70 -10.74 14.96
N ASP A 49 -17.78 -9.99 14.95
CA ASP A 49 -18.76 -10.01 13.85
C ASP A 49 -18.17 -9.40 12.56
N LEU A 50 -17.32 -8.38 12.70
CA LEU A 50 -16.66 -7.65 11.62
C LEU A 50 -15.20 -7.40 12.01
N PHE A 51 -14.26 -7.63 11.10
CA PHE A 51 -12.83 -7.49 11.37
C PHE A 51 -12.06 -7.11 10.11
N THR A 52 -10.90 -6.52 10.29
CA THR A 52 -9.93 -6.30 9.22
C THR A 52 -8.97 -7.47 9.13
N CYS A 53 -8.68 -7.95 7.93
CA CYS A 53 -7.65 -8.97 7.71
C CYS A 53 -7.11 -8.91 6.27
N HIS A 54 -6.08 -9.71 5.99
CA HIS A 54 -5.63 -9.99 4.62
C HIS A 54 -6.43 -11.14 4.00
N ILE A 55 -6.42 -11.24 2.68
CA ILE A 55 -7.15 -12.30 1.97
C ILE A 55 -6.68 -13.70 2.38
N SER A 56 -5.40 -13.88 2.68
CA SER A 56 -4.85 -15.13 3.20
C SER A 56 -5.46 -15.56 4.55
N ASP A 57 -5.72 -14.59 5.43
CA ASP A 57 -6.38 -14.84 6.72
C ASP A 57 -7.83 -15.23 6.52
N ALA A 58 -8.56 -14.52 5.65
CA ALA A 58 -9.94 -14.83 5.31
C ALA A 58 -10.07 -16.23 4.71
N THR A 59 -9.20 -16.57 3.76
CA THR A 59 -9.17 -17.90 3.15
C THR A 59 -8.88 -19.00 4.20
N ALA A 60 -7.97 -18.74 5.14
CA ALA A 60 -7.63 -19.67 6.21
C ALA A 60 -8.78 -19.94 7.20
N LEU A 61 -9.71 -18.99 7.37
CA LEU A 61 -10.94 -19.17 8.16
C LEU A 61 -11.98 -20.04 7.44
N GLY A 62 -11.86 -20.20 6.13
CA GLY A 62 -12.80 -20.89 5.26
C GLY A 62 -13.94 -19.96 4.77
N SER A 63 -14.12 -19.90 3.47
CA SER A 63 -15.11 -19.01 2.82
C SER A 63 -16.54 -19.26 3.29
N ASP A 64 -16.89 -20.50 3.62
CA ASP A 64 -18.22 -20.88 4.12
C ASP A 64 -18.56 -20.24 5.48
N ASN A 65 -17.55 -19.87 6.25
CA ASN A 65 -17.71 -19.22 7.56
C ASN A 65 -17.81 -17.69 7.47
N LEU A 66 -17.65 -17.13 6.27
CA LEU A 66 -17.59 -15.69 6.04
C LEU A 66 -18.77 -15.22 5.22
N VAL A 67 -19.17 -13.97 5.43
CA VAL A 67 -20.22 -13.33 4.63
C VAL A 67 -19.66 -13.07 3.23
N ASP A 68 -20.40 -13.50 2.21
CA ASP A 68 -20.19 -13.04 0.83
C ASP A 68 -20.81 -11.66 0.67
N TRP A 69 -19.99 -10.65 0.48
CA TRP A 69 -20.43 -9.28 0.30
C TRP A 69 -21.25 -9.08 -0.99
N ASN A 70 -21.10 -9.95 -2.02
CA ASN A 70 -21.96 -9.93 -3.21
C ASN A 70 -23.42 -10.16 -2.87
N ALA A 71 -23.71 -10.89 -1.79
CA ALA A 71 -25.09 -11.12 -1.31
C ALA A 71 -25.66 -9.93 -0.51
N ARG A 72 -24.82 -8.95 -0.16
CA ARG A 72 -25.19 -7.80 0.70
C ARG A 72 -25.15 -6.47 -0.02
N PHE A 73 -24.45 -6.39 -1.16
CA PHE A 73 -24.33 -5.21 -2.00
C PHE A 73 -24.90 -5.50 -3.38
N THR A 74 -25.63 -4.56 -3.95
CA THR A 74 -26.10 -4.68 -5.34
C THR A 74 -24.95 -4.50 -6.34
N ALA A 75 -25.13 -4.99 -7.55
CA ALA A 75 -24.16 -4.77 -8.62
C ALA A 75 -23.94 -3.27 -8.90
N GLU A 76 -24.98 -2.45 -8.77
CA GLU A 76 -24.89 -0.99 -8.90
C GLU A 76 -24.04 -0.37 -7.79
N GLU A 77 -24.23 -0.79 -6.54
CA GLU A 77 -23.39 -0.34 -5.42
C GLU A 77 -21.92 -0.70 -5.64
N LEU A 78 -21.63 -1.95 -6.04
CA LEU A 78 -20.28 -2.42 -6.29
C LEU A 78 -19.62 -1.73 -7.48
N SER A 79 -20.38 -1.34 -8.50
CA SER A 79 -19.85 -0.63 -9.66
C SER A 79 -19.26 0.75 -9.35
N ASN A 80 -19.55 1.30 -8.16
CA ASN A 80 -18.97 2.55 -7.68
C ASN A 80 -17.55 2.40 -7.09
N PHE A 81 -17.06 1.18 -6.95
CA PHE A 81 -15.73 0.90 -6.40
C PHE A 81 -14.73 0.62 -7.51
N VAL A 82 -13.45 0.87 -7.22
CA VAL A 82 -12.36 0.53 -8.14
C VAL A 82 -12.35 -0.98 -8.37
N PRO A 83 -12.54 -1.47 -9.61
CA PRO A 83 -12.70 -2.90 -9.87
C PRO A 83 -11.54 -3.76 -9.37
N GLY A 84 -10.29 -3.28 -9.56
CA GLY A 84 -9.09 -3.98 -9.09
C GLY A 84 -9.01 -4.09 -7.56
N PHE A 85 -9.61 -3.17 -6.82
CA PHE A 85 -9.65 -3.21 -5.36
C PHE A 85 -10.69 -4.20 -4.85
N LEU A 86 -11.83 -4.33 -5.54
CA LEU A 86 -12.81 -5.40 -5.25
C LEU A 86 -12.23 -6.78 -5.59
N ALA A 87 -11.58 -6.91 -6.74
CA ALA A 87 -10.99 -8.17 -7.20
C ALA A 87 -9.94 -8.71 -6.21
N ASP A 88 -9.21 -7.83 -5.53
CA ASP A 88 -8.26 -8.22 -4.48
C ASP A 88 -8.93 -8.94 -3.29
N GLY A 89 -10.16 -8.61 -2.99
CA GLY A 89 -10.96 -9.25 -1.94
C GLY A 89 -11.75 -10.48 -2.37
N MET A 90 -11.67 -10.88 -3.64
CA MET A 90 -12.42 -12.01 -4.20
C MET A 90 -11.59 -13.30 -4.17
N THR A 91 -12.27 -14.41 -3.96
CA THR A 91 -11.74 -15.76 -4.21
C THR A 91 -11.77 -16.09 -5.71
N GLU A 92 -11.17 -17.20 -6.11
CA GLU A 92 -11.14 -17.64 -7.52
C GLU A 92 -12.53 -17.89 -8.11
N ASP A 93 -13.49 -18.31 -7.27
CA ASP A 93 -14.89 -18.53 -7.67
C ASP A 93 -15.74 -17.25 -7.67
N GLY A 94 -15.14 -16.09 -7.40
CA GLY A 94 -15.80 -14.79 -7.42
C GLY A 94 -16.52 -14.40 -6.13
N THR A 95 -16.38 -15.14 -5.05
CA THR A 95 -16.92 -14.77 -3.73
C THR A 95 -16.17 -13.59 -3.16
N LEU A 96 -16.84 -12.49 -2.85
CA LEU A 96 -16.23 -11.28 -2.28
C LEU A 96 -16.16 -11.41 -0.75
N LEU A 97 -15.01 -11.80 -0.23
CA LEU A 97 -14.77 -12.01 1.21
C LEU A 97 -14.27 -10.75 1.91
N LEU A 98 -13.39 -9.99 1.28
CA LEU A 98 -12.86 -8.75 1.82
C LEU A 98 -13.43 -7.53 1.09
N PHE A 99 -14.08 -6.66 1.85
CA PHE A 99 -14.54 -5.39 1.30
C PHE A 99 -13.44 -4.34 1.45
N PRO A 100 -13.01 -3.67 0.35
CA PRO A 100 -11.97 -2.66 0.43
C PRO A 100 -12.47 -1.41 1.15
N ILE A 101 -11.65 -0.86 2.05
CA ILE A 101 -11.92 0.41 2.74
C ILE A 101 -10.82 1.44 2.48
N SER A 102 -9.65 0.97 2.14
CA SER A 102 -8.47 1.75 1.77
C SER A 102 -7.44 0.84 1.13
N LYS A 103 -6.59 1.37 0.27
CA LYS A 103 -5.47 0.64 -0.33
C LYS A 103 -4.21 1.48 -0.26
N SER A 104 -3.11 0.88 0.14
CA SER A 104 -1.78 1.47 -0.01
C SER A 104 -1.11 0.97 -1.29
N THR A 105 -0.12 1.72 -1.72
CA THR A 105 0.79 1.34 -2.80
C THR A 105 2.19 1.82 -2.48
N GLN A 106 3.15 1.52 -3.33
CA GLN A 106 4.50 2.07 -3.24
C GLN A 106 4.65 3.29 -4.15
N LEU A 107 5.42 4.25 -3.69
CA LEU A 107 5.69 5.53 -4.35
C LEU A 107 7.16 5.88 -4.17
N LEU A 108 7.64 6.78 -5.03
CA LEU A 108 8.95 7.41 -4.89
C LEU A 108 8.78 8.77 -4.19
N MET A 109 9.48 8.97 -3.09
CA MET A 109 9.47 10.21 -2.30
C MET A 109 10.88 10.77 -2.23
N CYS A 110 11.06 12.04 -2.64
CA CYS A 110 12.37 12.67 -2.75
C CYS A 110 12.48 13.87 -1.81
N ASN A 111 13.65 14.03 -1.18
CA ASN A 111 14.08 15.30 -0.64
C ASN A 111 14.25 16.30 -1.79
N GLY A 112 13.29 17.21 -1.95
CA GLY A 112 13.26 18.13 -3.07
C GLY A 112 14.39 19.14 -3.06
N SER A 113 14.80 19.63 -1.88
CA SER A 113 15.95 20.55 -1.74
C SER A 113 17.25 19.89 -2.20
N GLY A 114 17.50 18.66 -1.79
CA GLY A 114 18.66 17.89 -2.24
C GLY A 114 18.59 17.55 -3.73
N PHE A 115 17.41 17.14 -4.21
CA PHE A 115 17.19 16.84 -5.62
C PHE A 115 17.42 18.06 -6.52
N ALA A 116 17.01 19.26 -6.10
CA ALA A 116 17.24 20.48 -6.87
C ALA A 116 18.72 20.76 -7.10
N ARG A 117 19.58 20.54 -6.09
CA ARG A 117 21.03 20.67 -6.25
C ARG A 117 21.60 19.61 -7.22
N PHE A 118 21.18 18.37 -7.07
CA PHE A 118 21.58 17.29 -7.96
C PHE A 118 21.14 17.54 -9.40
N SER A 119 19.88 17.93 -9.62
CA SER A 119 19.30 18.29 -10.92
C SER A 119 20.09 19.42 -11.59
N GLN A 120 20.36 20.48 -10.84
CA GLN A 120 21.13 21.63 -11.35
C GLN A 120 22.54 21.22 -11.81
N ALA A 121 23.18 20.32 -11.09
CA ALA A 121 24.55 19.89 -11.38
C ALA A 121 24.66 18.88 -12.53
N THR A 122 23.65 18.02 -12.70
CA THR A 122 23.72 16.86 -13.61
C THR A 122 22.75 16.92 -14.79
N GLY A 123 21.73 17.76 -14.70
CA GLY A 123 20.65 17.83 -15.68
C GLY A 123 19.58 16.73 -15.51
N VAL A 124 19.70 15.86 -14.51
CA VAL A 124 18.68 14.85 -14.19
C VAL A 124 17.42 15.55 -13.69
N SER A 125 16.26 15.15 -14.20
CA SER A 125 14.95 15.68 -13.83
C SER A 125 14.06 14.61 -13.19
N TYR A 126 12.97 15.02 -12.56
CA TYR A 126 11.96 14.07 -12.06
C TYR A 126 11.33 13.22 -13.16
N ALA A 127 11.26 13.71 -14.39
CA ALA A 127 10.75 12.94 -15.52
C ALA A 127 11.64 11.72 -15.85
N ASP A 128 12.94 11.82 -15.62
CA ASP A 128 13.88 10.71 -15.83
C ASP A 128 13.62 9.55 -14.85
N LEU A 129 13.03 9.84 -13.68
CA LEU A 129 12.69 8.84 -12.66
C LEU A 129 11.40 8.07 -12.96
N SER A 130 10.73 8.36 -14.06
CA SER A 130 9.45 7.72 -14.40
C SER A 130 9.59 6.27 -14.90
N THR A 131 10.79 5.85 -15.25
CA THR A 131 11.10 4.48 -15.68
C THR A 131 12.18 3.84 -14.83
N TRP A 132 12.19 2.50 -14.75
CA TRP A 132 13.24 1.78 -14.01
C TRP A 132 14.63 2.05 -14.55
N GLU A 133 14.77 2.10 -15.87
CA GLU A 133 16.02 2.40 -16.51
C GLU A 133 16.54 3.79 -16.11
N GLY A 134 15.67 4.80 -16.19
CA GLY A 134 16.01 6.16 -15.81
C GLY A 134 16.26 6.31 -14.32
N PHE A 135 15.51 5.59 -13.49
CA PHE A 135 15.71 5.56 -12.03
C PHE A 135 17.10 5.02 -11.66
N TYR A 136 17.51 3.88 -12.22
CA TYR A 136 18.82 3.31 -11.92
C TYR A 136 19.98 4.11 -12.54
N ASP A 137 19.78 4.73 -13.72
CA ASP A 137 20.76 5.66 -14.31
C ASP A 137 20.93 6.91 -13.42
N ALA A 138 19.85 7.50 -12.97
CA ALA A 138 19.87 8.63 -12.02
C ALA A 138 20.58 8.25 -10.70
N ALA A 139 20.32 7.04 -10.19
CA ALA A 139 20.95 6.56 -8.96
C ALA A 139 22.48 6.45 -9.11
N GLY A 140 22.96 5.95 -10.24
CA GLY A 140 24.42 5.94 -10.54
C GLY A 140 25.01 7.35 -10.66
N LYS A 141 24.34 8.24 -11.40
CA LYS A 141 24.76 9.64 -11.53
C LYS A 141 24.79 10.39 -10.18
N PHE A 142 23.82 10.09 -9.31
CA PHE A 142 23.81 10.67 -7.96
C PHE A 142 25.00 10.18 -7.13
N TYR A 143 25.26 8.89 -7.15
CA TYR A 143 26.39 8.29 -6.45
C TYR A 143 27.72 8.93 -6.87
N ASP A 144 27.95 9.11 -8.18
CA ASP A 144 29.15 9.75 -8.71
C ASP A 144 29.22 11.23 -8.32
N TRP A 145 28.12 11.96 -8.43
CA TRP A 145 28.06 13.39 -8.11
C TRP A 145 28.23 13.68 -6.61
N SER A 146 27.61 12.87 -5.76
CA SER A 146 27.65 13.04 -4.29
C SER A 146 28.96 12.59 -3.66
N GLY A 147 29.78 11.84 -4.40
CA GLY A 147 31.01 11.25 -3.87
C GLY A 147 30.78 9.94 -3.11
N GLY A 148 29.73 9.20 -3.45
CA GLY A 148 29.47 7.86 -2.94
C GLY A 148 28.24 7.71 -2.04
N GLU A 149 27.34 8.71 -2.01
CA GLU A 149 26.07 8.59 -1.29
C GLU A 149 25.02 7.81 -2.11
N ALA A 150 24.19 7.01 -1.43
CA ALA A 150 23.14 6.28 -2.08
C ALA A 150 21.96 7.22 -2.47
N PHE A 151 21.41 6.98 -3.66
CA PHE A 151 20.29 7.76 -4.19
C PHE A 151 18.97 7.43 -3.47
N CYS A 152 18.72 6.15 -3.23
CA CYS A 152 17.40 5.70 -2.76
C CYS A 152 17.52 4.57 -1.75
N ALA A 153 16.69 4.64 -0.70
CA ALA A 153 16.41 3.51 0.19
C ALA A 153 15.10 2.85 -0.23
N LEU A 154 15.11 1.53 -0.37
CA LEU A 154 13.96 0.76 -0.81
C LEU A 154 13.38 -0.04 0.36
N ASP A 155 12.07 0.17 0.62
CA ASP A 155 11.26 -0.72 1.42
C ASP A 155 10.71 -1.83 0.51
N TYR A 156 10.81 -3.08 0.94
CA TYR A 156 10.31 -4.24 0.19
C TYR A 156 10.79 -4.28 -1.28
N PRO A 157 12.10 -4.24 -1.56
CA PRO A 157 12.62 -4.12 -2.93
C PRO A 157 12.20 -5.27 -3.85
N ILE A 158 11.93 -6.46 -3.29
CA ILE A 158 11.47 -7.60 -4.10
C ILE A 158 10.16 -7.27 -4.83
N ARG A 159 9.27 -6.47 -4.24
CA ARG A 159 8.03 -6.07 -4.89
C ARG A 159 8.27 -5.22 -6.14
N SER A 160 9.27 -4.34 -6.10
CA SER A 160 9.69 -3.56 -7.27
C SER A 160 10.23 -4.45 -8.38
N VAL A 161 10.99 -5.48 -8.02
CA VAL A 161 11.53 -6.47 -8.97
C VAL A 161 10.41 -7.28 -9.61
N GLU A 162 9.42 -7.73 -8.83
CA GLU A 162 8.25 -8.46 -9.31
C GLU A 162 7.46 -7.64 -10.33
N LEU A 163 7.14 -6.39 -10.00
CA LEU A 163 6.40 -5.50 -10.90
C LEU A 163 7.17 -5.23 -12.19
N ASN A 164 8.47 -4.92 -12.10
CA ASN A 164 9.34 -4.73 -13.24
C ASN A 164 9.36 -5.98 -14.14
N ALA A 165 9.50 -7.17 -13.56
CA ALA A 165 9.49 -8.42 -14.32
C ALA A 165 8.16 -8.68 -15.03
N LEU A 166 7.03 -8.43 -14.35
CA LEU A 166 5.69 -8.59 -14.95
C LEU A 166 5.46 -7.61 -16.09
N GLU A 167 5.86 -6.35 -15.93
CA GLU A 167 5.80 -5.32 -16.97
C GLU A 167 6.65 -5.68 -18.20
N HIS A 168 7.77 -6.41 -18.01
CA HIS A 168 8.59 -6.97 -19.07
C HIS A 168 8.02 -8.29 -19.67
N GLY A 169 6.87 -8.75 -19.20
CA GLY A 169 6.21 -9.93 -19.74
C GLY A 169 6.79 -11.26 -19.22
N SER A 170 7.31 -11.30 -18.00
CA SER A 170 7.83 -12.52 -17.38
C SER A 170 6.82 -13.66 -17.29
N GLY A 171 5.51 -13.34 -17.27
CA GLY A 171 4.51 -14.29 -16.82
C GLY A 171 4.71 -14.70 -15.36
N ASP A 172 4.23 -15.87 -14.99
CA ASP A 172 4.41 -16.39 -13.63
C ASP A 172 5.89 -16.74 -13.37
N PHE A 173 6.41 -16.24 -12.29
CA PHE A 173 7.80 -16.43 -11.85
C PHE A 173 7.89 -17.15 -10.48
N TYR A 174 6.79 -17.72 -10.00
CA TYR A 174 6.81 -18.55 -8.80
C TYR A 174 6.85 -20.04 -9.15
N THR A 175 7.62 -20.80 -8.37
CA THR A 175 7.56 -22.24 -8.38
C THR A 175 6.28 -22.75 -7.70
N LYS A 176 5.93 -24.01 -7.93
CA LYS A 176 4.78 -24.66 -7.27
C LYS A 176 4.85 -24.60 -5.73
N ASN A 177 6.04 -24.43 -5.17
CA ASN A 177 6.26 -24.31 -3.71
C ASN A 177 6.25 -22.85 -3.24
N GLY A 178 5.93 -21.90 -4.12
CA GLY A 178 5.86 -20.49 -3.81
C GLY A 178 7.23 -19.81 -3.66
N TRP A 179 8.31 -20.39 -4.19
CA TRP A 179 9.61 -19.73 -4.32
C TRP A 179 9.76 -19.11 -5.70
N TYR A 180 10.69 -18.14 -5.83
CA TYR A 180 11.00 -17.55 -7.13
C TYR A 180 11.66 -18.57 -8.05
N ASP A 181 11.19 -18.61 -9.31
CA ASP A 181 11.78 -19.45 -10.33
C ASP A 181 13.00 -18.76 -10.95
N THR A 182 14.17 -19.15 -10.51
CA THR A 182 15.45 -18.63 -11.02
C THR A 182 15.74 -18.99 -12.48
N ASN A 183 14.94 -19.87 -13.10
CA ASN A 183 15.01 -20.17 -14.52
C ASN A 183 14.18 -19.18 -15.37
N ASN A 184 13.29 -18.39 -14.76
CA ASN A 184 12.60 -17.31 -15.45
C ASN A 184 13.61 -16.19 -15.77
N VAL A 185 13.98 -16.10 -17.05
CA VAL A 185 15.05 -15.20 -17.53
C VAL A 185 14.66 -13.74 -17.28
N VAL A 186 13.41 -13.37 -17.54
CA VAL A 186 12.94 -11.99 -17.39
C VAL A 186 12.94 -11.56 -15.93
N PHE A 187 12.45 -12.42 -15.04
CA PHE A 187 12.52 -12.17 -13.59
C PHE A 187 13.98 -12.03 -13.12
N LYS A 188 14.85 -12.91 -13.58
CA LYS A 188 16.28 -12.86 -13.26
C LYS A 188 16.94 -11.57 -13.74
N GLU A 189 16.60 -11.07 -14.92
CA GLU A 189 17.14 -9.80 -15.44
C GLU A 189 16.68 -8.61 -14.60
N SER A 190 15.42 -8.55 -14.23
CA SER A 190 14.87 -7.53 -13.33
C SER A 190 15.55 -7.57 -11.94
N TRP A 191 15.76 -8.78 -11.41
CA TRP A 191 16.50 -8.97 -10.17
C TRP A 191 17.95 -8.48 -10.30
N MET A 192 18.63 -8.82 -11.39
CA MET A 192 20.02 -8.44 -11.60
C MET A 192 20.22 -6.93 -11.76
N GLN A 193 19.23 -6.24 -12.33
CA GLN A 193 19.24 -4.78 -12.42
C GLN A 193 19.27 -4.14 -11.02
N PHE A 194 18.36 -4.59 -10.15
CA PHE A 194 18.34 -4.19 -8.75
C PHE A 194 19.63 -4.57 -8.00
N ALA A 195 20.02 -5.84 -8.09
CA ALA A 195 21.17 -6.38 -7.37
C ALA A 195 22.50 -5.68 -7.74
N ARG A 196 22.68 -5.31 -9.01
CA ARG A 196 23.86 -4.53 -9.44
C ARG A 196 23.87 -3.14 -8.82
N SER A 197 22.73 -2.45 -8.84
CA SER A 197 22.60 -1.13 -8.24
C SER A 197 22.86 -1.14 -6.73
N LEU A 198 22.36 -2.19 -6.05
CA LEU A 198 22.62 -2.43 -4.62
C LEU A 198 24.12 -2.69 -4.37
N ALA A 199 24.74 -3.58 -5.14
CA ALA A 199 26.17 -3.93 -5.00
C ALA A 199 27.10 -2.76 -5.28
N GLN A 200 26.69 -1.83 -6.13
CA GLN A 200 27.43 -0.60 -6.44
C GLN A 200 27.19 0.52 -5.40
N GLY A 201 26.27 0.33 -4.46
CA GLY A 201 25.95 1.33 -3.46
C GLY A 201 25.02 2.45 -3.96
N HIS A 202 24.46 2.33 -5.17
CA HIS A 202 23.57 3.33 -5.74
C HIS A 202 22.22 3.38 -5.04
N VAL A 203 21.76 2.24 -4.57
CA VAL A 203 20.56 2.09 -3.74
C VAL A 203 20.90 1.27 -2.50
N VAL A 204 20.06 1.37 -1.47
CA VAL A 204 20.25 0.63 -0.22
C VAL A 204 18.94 -0.03 0.21
N VAL A 205 19.07 -1.14 0.91
CA VAL A 205 18.02 -1.76 1.71
C VAL A 205 18.52 -1.75 3.14
N SER A 206 17.73 -1.28 4.08
CA SER A 206 18.16 -1.16 5.45
C SER A 206 17.10 -1.69 6.41
N ASP A 207 17.52 -2.00 7.62
CA ASP A 207 16.63 -2.38 8.73
C ASP A 207 15.79 -1.21 9.25
N LEU A 208 16.13 0.01 8.85
CA LEU A 208 15.38 1.22 9.15
C LEU A 208 14.32 1.47 8.08
N TYR A 209 13.26 2.17 8.46
CA TYR A 209 12.29 2.67 7.48
C TYR A 209 12.96 3.67 6.54
N SER A 210 12.71 3.53 5.24
CA SER A 210 13.35 4.34 4.20
C SER A 210 13.11 5.85 4.36
N ASN A 211 11.92 6.26 4.83
CA ASN A 211 11.62 7.66 5.14
C ASN A 211 12.56 8.27 6.19
N THR A 212 12.97 7.51 7.19
CA THR A 212 13.92 7.97 8.20
C THR A 212 15.26 8.33 7.57
N GLN A 213 15.75 7.51 6.63
CA GLN A 213 17.01 7.77 5.94
C GLN A 213 16.96 9.01 5.05
N VAL A 214 15.80 9.33 4.45
CA VAL A 214 15.60 10.59 3.73
C VAL A 214 15.64 11.79 4.69
N MET A 215 14.96 11.69 5.83
CA MET A 215 14.90 12.77 6.82
C MET A 215 16.25 13.04 7.52
N THR A 216 17.14 12.06 7.55
CA THR A 216 18.52 12.20 8.07
C THR A 216 19.53 12.56 6.99
N GLY A 217 19.11 12.64 5.73
CA GLY A 217 19.99 12.93 4.61
C GLY A 217 20.95 11.80 4.25
N ASP A 218 20.71 10.57 4.74
CA ASP A 218 21.52 9.40 4.40
C ASP A 218 21.28 8.92 2.97
N VAL A 219 20.09 9.21 2.42
CA VAL A 219 19.73 9.00 1.02
C VAL A 219 18.94 10.19 0.50
N LEU A 220 18.90 10.36 -0.81
CA LEU A 220 18.12 11.44 -1.44
C LEU A 220 16.63 11.11 -1.54
N SER A 221 16.28 9.86 -1.68
CA SER A 221 14.90 9.41 -1.93
C SER A 221 14.59 8.10 -1.22
N SER A 222 13.30 7.80 -1.17
CA SER A 222 12.81 6.51 -0.71
C SER A 222 11.78 5.95 -1.68
N LEU A 223 11.78 4.64 -1.83
CA LEU A 223 10.74 3.91 -2.52
C LEU A 223 10.04 3.04 -1.49
N GLY A 224 8.85 3.44 -1.08
CA GLY A 224 8.15 2.83 0.03
C GLY A 224 6.64 3.05 -0.01
N SER A 225 5.96 2.65 1.04
CA SER A 225 4.51 2.75 1.17
C SER A 225 4.02 4.20 1.11
N SER A 226 2.87 4.43 0.48
CA SER A 226 2.16 5.70 0.53
C SER A 226 1.86 6.17 1.97
N ALA A 227 1.66 5.22 2.90
CA ALA A 227 1.46 5.50 4.31
C ALA A 227 2.70 6.09 5.01
N ALA A 228 3.89 6.01 4.40
CA ALA A 228 5.10 6.64 4.94
C ALA A 228 4.96 8.15 5.09
N ILE A 229 4.02 8.79 4.36
CA ILE A 229 3.73 10.22 4.48
C ILE A 229 3.44 10.66 5.92
N LEU A 230 2.85 9.78 6.74
CA LEU A 230 2.56 10.04 8.16
C LEU A 230 3.81 10.29 9.01
N TYR A 231 4.96 9.87 8.54
CA TYR A 231 6.23 9.88 9.27
C TYR A 231 7.24 10.84 8.66
N TYR A 232 6.90 11.53 7.57
CA TYR A 232 7.71 12.62 7.04
C TYR A 232 7.43 13.91 7.80
N ASN A 233 8.48 14.66 8.08
CA ASN A 233 8.40 16.05 8.52
C ASN A 233 8.81 16.99 7.36
N ASP A 234 8.79 18.28 7.60
CA ASP A 234 9.12 19.30 6.62
C ASP A 234 10.62 19.67 6.58
N THR A 235 11.45 18.95 7.32
CA THR A 235 12.86 19.30 7.53
C THR A 235 13.76 18.07 7.39
N VAL A 236 14.87 18.23 6.66
CA VAL A 236 16.00 17.27 6.67
C VAL A 236 16.99 17.72 7.74
N THR A 237 17.41 16.78 8.57
CA THR A 237 18.47 17.01 9.57
C THR A 237 19.66 16.11 9.27
N TYR A 238 20.74 16.69 8.78
CA TYR A 238 21.95 15.97 8.41
C TYR A 238 22.77 15.53 9.62
N ARG A 239 23.72 14.60 9.42
CA ARG A 239 24.57 14.04 10.48
C ARG A 239 25.44 15.09 11.20
N ASP A 240 25.80 16.17 10.51
CA ASP A 240 26.56 17.29 11.08
C ASP A 240 25.68 18.28 11.88
N GLY A 241 24.36 18.02 11.97
CA GLY A 241 23.38 18.84 12.65
C GLY A 241 22.84 19.99 11.81
N THR A 242 23.28 20.18 10.58
CA THR A 242 22.67 21.17 9.66
C THR A 242 21.27 20.74 9.27
N GLN A 243 20.41 21.72 8.99
CA GLN A 243 19.01 21.50 8.63
C GLN A 243 18.65 22.32 7.40
N GLU A 244 17.76 21.77 6.58
CA GLU A 244 17.13 22.49 5.49
C GLU A 244 15.67 22.03 5.29
N PRO A 245 14.83 22.80 4.60
CA PRO A 245 13.48 22.36 4.21
C PRO A 245 13.57 21.07 3.41
N MET A 246 12.64 20.15 3.68
CA MET A 246 12.53 18.90 2.92
C MET A 246 12.05 19.15 1.49
N ASP A 247 11.07 20.04 1.32
CA ASP A 247 10.38 20.27 0.05
C ASP A 247 10.01 18.93 -0.61
N LEU A 248 9.34 18.07 0.16
CA LEU A 248 9.07 16.70 -0.23
C LEU A 248 8.37 16.63 -1.59
N HIS A 249 8.99 15.94 -2.54
CA HIS A 249 8.42 15.68 -3.85
C HIS A 249 8.01 14.21 -3.98
N VAL A 250 6.74 13.98 -4.30
CA VAL A 250 6.16 12.64 -4.39
C VAL A 250 5.88 12.30 -5.85
N LEU A 251 6.40 11.16 -6.29
CA LEU A 251 6.27 10.67 -7.66
C LEU A 251 5.59 9.30 -7.69
N PRO A 252 4.88 8.98 -8.77
CA PRO A 252 4.50 7.61 -9.05
C PRO A 252 5.69 6.66 -9.00
N MET A 253 5.42 5.39 -8.68
CA MET A 253 6.44 4.34 -8.78
C MET A 253 6.99 4.29 -10.21
N PRO A 254 8.31 4.10 -10.41
CA PRO A 254 8.88 3.87 -11.73
C PRO A 254 8.21 2.68 -12.42
N LYS A 255 8.13 2.71 -13.72
CA LYS A 255 7.58 1.63 -14.55
C LYS A 255 8.55 1.23 -15.66
N THR A 256 8.31 0.12 -16.28
CA THR A 256 9.03 -0.28 -17.49
C THR A 256 8.65 0.63 -18.66
N ALA A 257 9.63 1.14 -19.40
CA ALA A 257 9.40 2.00 -20.55
C ALA A 257 8.56 1.28 -21.60
N GLY A 258 7.46 1.92 -22.04
CA GLY A 258 6.58 1.39 -23.10
C GLY A 258 5.66 0.25 -22.67
N ALA A 259 5.69 -0.21 -21.42
CA ALA A 259 4.79 -1.22 -20.89
C ALA A 259 3.55 -0.61 -20.21
N ASP A 260 2.51 -1.42 -20.07
CA ASP A 260 1.37 -1.09 -19.20
C ASP A 260 1.85 -1.11 -17.76
N ALA A 261 1.72 0.01 -17.10
CA ALA A 261 2.23 0.18 -15.75
C ALA A 261 1.41 -0.62 -14.73
N LEU A 262 2.11 -1.27 -13.81
CA LEU A 262 1.54 -1.99 -12.69
C LEU A 262 1.81 -1.25 -11.38
N MET A 263 0.87 -1.31 -10.44
CA MET A 263 1.10 -0.86 -9.08
C MET A 263 0.78 -1.96 -8.08
N ALA A 264 1.61 -2.07 -7.05
CA ALA A 264 1.26 -2.90 -5.91
C ALA A 264 0.01 -2.32 -5.24
N GLN A 265 -0.92 -3.19 -4.86
CA GLN A 265 -1.96 -2.84 -3.91
C GLN A 265 -1.78 -3.68 -2.66
N ALA A 266 -1.84 -3.03 -1.52
CA ALA A 266 -1.69 -3.65 -0.22
C ALA A 266 -2.72 -3.08 0.75
N GLY A 267 -2.85 -3.73 1.88
CA GLY A 267 -3.74 -3.33 2.95
C GLY A 267 -4.76 -4.41 3.29
N VAL A 268 -5.43 -4.17 4.41
CA VAL A 268 -6.49 -5.05 4.90
C VAL A 268 -7.84 -4.64 4.32
N GLY A 269 -8.75 -5.61 4.17
CA GLY A 269 -10.16 -5.36 3.90
C GLY A 269 -11.03 -5.72 5.09
N LEU A 270 -12.31 -5.36 5.04
CA LEU A 270 -13.31 -5.74 6.03
C LEU A 270 -13.93 -7.08 5.66
N CYS A 271 -13.87 -8.00 6.61
CA CYS A 271 -14.45 -9.33 6.57
C CYS A 271 -15.50 -9.47 7.67
N ALA A 272 -16.60 -10.15 7.40
CA ALA A 272 -17.63 -10.43 8.40
C ALA A 272 -17.76 -11.95 8.62
N TYR A 273 -17.78 -12.36 9.89
CA TYR A 273 -18.04 -13.75 10.26
C TYR A 273 -19.54 -14.07 10.16
N LYS A 274 -19.85 -15.20 9.58
CA LYS A 274 -21.22 -15.61 9.34
C LYS A 274 -21.86 -16.13 10.65
N THR A 275 -22.80 -15.38 11.18
CA THR A 275 -23.58 -15.75 12.37
C THR A 275 -25.05 -15.70 12.07
N THR A 276 -25.66 -14.51 12.08
CA THR A 276 -27.07 -14.28 11.74
C THR A 276 -27.20 -13.28 10.59
N ASP A 277 -28.29 -13.37 9.83
CA ASP A 277 -28.57 -12.39 8.78
C ASP A 277 -28.66 -10.96 9.31
N GLN A 278 -29.21 -10.79 10.51
CA GLN A 278 -29.30 -9.47 11.15
C GLN A 278 -27.92 -8.86 11.40
N LYS A 279 -26.94 -9.66 11.86
CA LYS A 279 -25.55 -9.20 12.07
C LYS A 279 -24.84 -8.91 10.75
N ALA A 280 -25.07 -9.74 9.74
CA ALA A 280 -24.52 -9.51 8.40
C ALA A 280 -25.06 -8.22 7.77
N GLU A 281 -26.35 -7.93 7.92
CA GLU A 281 -26.96 -6.68 7.48
C GLU A 281 -26.44 -5.47 8.27
N ALA A 282 -26.26 -5.59 9.58
CA ALA A 282 -25.67 -4.54 10.40
C ALA A 282 -24.22 -4.23 10.00
N ALA A 283 -23.42 -5.27 9.70
CA ALA A 283 -22.07 -5.13 9.17
C ALA A 283 -22.09 -4.43 7.80
N ALA A 284 -22.98 -4.84 6.89
CA ALA A 284 -23.12 -4.22 5.56
C ALA A 284 -23.54 -2.74 5.67
N LEU A 285 -24.43 -2.41 6.59
CA LEU A 285 -24.84 -1.02 6.85
C LEU A 285 -23.64 -0.17 7.28
N PHE A 286 -22.81 -0.68 8.18
CA PHE A 286 -21.61 0.02 8.61
C PHE A 286 -20.59 0.18 7.48
N VAL A 287 -20.35 -0.87 6.69
CA VAL A 287 -19.43 -0.84 5.54
C VAL A 287 -19.90 0.17 4.49
N ARG A 288 -21.19 0.19 4.14
CA ARG A 288 -21.75 1.20 3.23
C ARG A 288 -21.51 2.61 3.74
N TRP A 289 -21.83 2.83 5.02
CA TRP A 289 -21.64 4.13 5.64
C TRP A 289 -20.17 4.56 5.65
N LEU A 290 -19.25 3.65 6.02
CA LEU A 290 -17.81 3.92 6.12
C LEU A 290 -17.21 4.25 4.75
N THR A 291 -17.69 3.59 3.70
CA THR A 291 -17.16 3.72 2.34
C THR A 291 -17.89 4.76 1.48
N GLU A 292 -18.83 5.53 2.03
CA GLU A 292 -19.33 6.70 1.30
C GLU A 292 -18.21 7.68 0.99
N SER A 293 -18.24 8.30 -0.18
CA SER A 293 -17.10 9.05 -0.76
C SER A 293 -16.48 10.06 0.20
N GLU A 294 -17.27 10.92 0.84
CA GLU A 294 -16.77 11.93 1.77
C GLU A 294 -16.10 11.31 3.00
N ARG A 295 -16.71 10.29 3.59
CA ARG A 295 -16.14 9.61 4.76
C ARG A 295 -14.92 8.78 4.42
N ASN A 296 -14.90 8.17 3.25
CA ASN A 296 -13.75 7.42 2.79
C ASN A 296 -12.57 8.37 2.53
N LEU A 297 -12.82 9.55 1.95
CA LEU A 297 -11.81 10.59 1.81
C LEU A 297 -11.28 11.07 3.17
N ASP A 298 -12.16 11.39 4.12
CA ASP A 298 -11.76 11.78 5.48
C ASP A 298 -10.89 10.68 6.16
N PHE A 299 -11.17 9.42 5.88
CA PHE A 299 -10.40 8.30 6.42
C PHE A 299 -9.02 8.17 5.74
N VAL A 300 -8.98 8.13 4.41
CA VAL A 300 -7.72 7.88 3.68
C VAL A 300 -6.77 9.07 3.72
N ALA A 301 -7.29 10.29 3.71
CA ALA A 301 -6.47 11.50 3.82
C ALA A 301 -5.67 11.58 5.14
N GLN A 302 -6.12 10.92 6.18
CA GLN A 302 -5.43 10.81 7.47
C GLN A 302 -4.42 9.66 7.53
N THR A 303 -4.35 8.81 6.51
CA THR A 303 -3.58 7.55 6.53
C THR A 303 -2.58 7.44 5.38
N GLY A 304 -2.63 8.33 4.40
CA GLY A 304 -1.83 8.24 3.18
C GLY A 304 -2.25 7.10 2.24
N TYR A 305 -3.44 6.54 2.44
CA TYR A 305 -3.98 5.47 1.59
C TYR A 305 -4.81 6.02 0.43
N MET A 306 -5.02 5.19 -0.59
CA MET A 306 -5.92 5.50 -1.70
C MET A 306 -7.38 5.28 -1.30
N PRO A 307 -8.29 6.17 -1.72
CA PRO A 307 -9.71 5.94 -1.62
C PRO A 307 -10.12 4.77 -2.52
N VAL A 308 -11.23 4.11 -2.18
CA VAL A 308 -11.66 2.88 -2.86
C VAL A 308 -12.79 3.09 -3.86
N ARG A 309 -13.36 4.29 -3.93
CA ARG A 309 -14.42 4.61 -4.89
C ARG A 309 -13.89 5.26 -6.16
N ASN A 310 -14.55 4.94 -7.28
CA ASN A 310 -14.34 5.64 -8.54
C ASN A 310 -14.67 7.14 -8.37
N GLY A 311 -13.86 8.01 -8.98
CA GLY A 311 -14.07 9.45 -8.93
C GLY A 311 -13.78 10.12 -7.57
N ALA A 312 -13.39 9.36 -6.54
CA ALA A 312 -13.04 9.95 -5.24
C ALA A 312 -11.82 10.88 -5.33
N PHE A 313 -10.87 10.60 -6.22
CA PHE A 313 -9.72 11.48 -6.46
C PHE A 313 -10.10 12.84 -7.06
N ASP A 314 -11.23 12.94 -7.77
CA ASP A 314 -11.70 14.24 -8.28
C ASP A 314 -12.08 15.17 -7.13
N ALA A 315 -12.64 14.61 -6.05
CA ALA A 315 -12.96 15.37 -4.84
C ALA A 315 -11.71 15.72 -4.01
N ILE A 316 -10.63 14.94 -4.12
CA ILE A 316 -9.41 15.15 -3.33
C ILE A 316 -8.67 16.44 -3.72
N GLU A 317 -8.80 16.91 -4.96
CA GLU A 317 -8.18 18.17 -5.41
C GLU A 317 -8.65 19.38 -4.60
N ASN A 318 -9.90 19.35 -4.14
CA ASN A 318 -10.50 20.41 -3.33
C ASN A 318 -10.56 20.07 -1.83
N TYR A 319 -9.89 19.00 -1.42
CA TYR A 319 -9.89 18.56 -0.04
C TYR A 319 -9.02 19.49 0.82
N ASP A 320 -9.60 20.06 1.88
CA ASP A 320 -9.02 21.10 2.72
C ASP A 320 -8.63 20.64 4.14
N LYS A 321 -8.83 19.32 4.44
CA LYS A 321 -8.60 18.76 5.77
C LYS A 321 -7.35 17.86 5.84
N PHE A 322 -6.37 18.08 4.96
CA PHE A 322 -5.12 17.34 5.04
C PHE A 322 -4.37 17.67 6.32
N PRO A 323 -3.69 16.67 6.94
CA PRO A 323 -2.74 16.94 8.00
C PRO A 323 -1.59 17.84 7.54
N GLU A 324 -0.87 18.42 8.49
CA GLU A 324 0.39 19.10 8.18
C GLU A 324 1.56 18.09 8.05
N PRO A 325 2.49 18.32 7.14
CA PRO A 325 2.54 19.45 6.18
C PRO A 325 1.61 19.23 4.98
N THR A 326 0.64 20.10 4.80
CA THR A 326 -0.45 19.98 3.80
C THR A 326 0.08 19.80 2.38
N GLU A 327 1.16 20.47 2.00
CA GLU A 327 1.72 20.38 0.65
C GLU A 327 2.25 18.96 0.34
N SER A 328 2.86 18.30 1.30
CA SER A 328 3.30 16.90 1.15
C SER A 328 2.14 15.95 0.85
N TYR A 329 1.00 16.15 1.51
CA TYR A 329 -0.22 15.36 1.23
C TYR A 329 -0.82 15.68 -0.15
N ARG A 330 -0.79 16.92 -0.57
CA ARG A 330 -1.24 17.30 -1.94
C ARG A 330 -0.38 16.64 -3.00
N GLN A 331 0.93 16.64 -2.83
CA GLN A 331 1.88 15.93 -3.68
C GLN A 331 1.59 14.43 -3.72
N LEU A 332 1.41 13.81 -2.56
CA LEU A 332 1.07 12.40 -2.43
C LEU A 332 -0.19 12.07 -3.25
N TYR A 333 -1.27 12.79 -3.04
CA TYR A 333 -2.55 12.49 -3.69
C TYR A 333 -2.55 12.81 -5.18
N ALA A 334 -1.74 13.78 -5.63
CA ALA A 334 -1.50 14.00 -7.05
C ALA A 334 -0.80 12.79 -7.70
N ALA A 335 0.22 12.24 -7.06
CA ALA A 335 0.91 11.04 -7.53
C ALA A 335 0.01 9.80 -7.50
N LEU A 336 -0.76 9.61 -6.42
CA LEU A 336 -1.71 8.49 -6.30
C LEU A 336 -2.82 8.56 -7.36
N LYS A 337 -3.30 9.76 -7.69
CA LYS A 337 -4.28 9.95 -8.77
C LYS A 337 -3.72 9.48 -10.11
N ILE A 338 -2.51 9.91 -10.46
CA ILE A 338 -1.83 9.46 -11.69
C ILE A 338 -1.74 7.93 -11.73
N MET A 339 -1.37 7.30 -10.62
CA MET A 339 -1.25 5.85 -10.55
C MET A 339 -2.61 5.16 -10.67
N GLN A 340 -3.64 5.64 -10.00
CA GLN A 340 -4.98 5.05 -10.11
C GLN A 340 -5.57 5.17 -11.51
N GLU A 341 -5.27 6.25 -12.24
CA GLU A 341 -5.75 6.48 -13.61
C GLU A 341 -4.95 5.72 -14.66
N SER A 342 -3.66 5.44 -14.41
CA SER A 342 -2.72 4.98 -15.44
C SER A 342 -2.04 3.65 -15.14
N TYR A 343 -2.13 3.13 -13.91
CA TYR A 343 -1.51 1.88 -13.50
C TYR A 343 -2.57 0.83 -13.19
N THR A 344 -2.30 -0.42 -13.51
CA THR A 344 -3.17 -1.53 -13.12
C THR A 344 -2.82 -2.03 -11.72
N PRO A 345 -3.77 -2.04 -10.77
CA PRO A 345 -3.54 -2.61 -9.45
C PRO A 345 -3.27 -4.11 -9.51
N LEU A 346 -2.18 -4.55 -8.90
CA LEU A 346 -1.81 -5.95 -8.80
C LEU A 346 -1.91 -6.42 -7.36
N SER A 347 -2.68 -7.47 -7.15
CA SER A 347 -2.81 -8.11 -5.84
C SER A 347 -1.51 -8.78 -5.42
N GLU A 348 -1.27 -8.83 -4.10
CA GLU A 348 -0.19 -9.63 -3.55
C GLU A 348 -0.43 -11.12 -3.81
N PRO A 349 0.64 -11.91 -3.93
CA PRO A 349 0.51 -13.37 -4.08
C PRO A 349 -0.27 -13.99 -2.91
N ARG A 350 -1.16 -14.95 -3.23
CA ARG A 350 -2.12 -15.52 -2.26
C ARG A 350 -1.70 -16.87 -1.68
N PHE A 351 -0.52 -17.38 -2.03
CA PHE A 351 -0.06 -18.64 -1.49
C PHE A 351 0.33 -18.52 0.00
N GLU A 352 0.12 -19.58 0.74
CA GLU A 352 0.40 -19.63 2.17
C GLU A 352 1.88 -19.35 2.46
N GLY A 353 2.12 -18.49 3.44
CA GLY A 353 3.47 -18.14 3.88
C GLY A 353 4.23 -17.15 2.99
N TYR A 354 3.55 -16.45 2.05
CA TYR A 354 4.19 -15.46 1.18
C TYR A 354 5.05 -14.45 1.96
N TYR A 355 4.49 -13.80 2.98
CA TYR A 355 5.24 -12.81 3.78
C TYR A 355 6.43 -13.42 4.52
N GLY A 356 6.31 -14.62 5.06
CA GLY A 356 7.42 -15.33 5.69
C GLY A 356 8.54 -15.69 4.72
N LYS A 357 8.19 -16.03 3.48
CA LYS A 357 9.18 -16.31 2.42
C LYS A 357 9.87 -15.04 1.94
N VAL A 358 9.13 -13.94 1.80
CA VAL A 358 9.71 -12.64 1.45
C VAL A 358 10.69 -12.17 2.53
N SER A 359 10.35 -12.28 3.81
CA SER A 359 11.26 -11.93 4.90
C SER A 359 12.57 -12.71 4.86
N GLN A 360 12.54 -14.00 4.53
CA GLN A 360 13.73 -14.84 4.40
C GLN A 360 14.68 -14.41 3.26
N LEU A 361 14.21 -13.60 2.30
CA LEU A 361 15.08 -13.07 1.25
C LEU A 361 15.95 -11.91 1.73
N TYR A 362 15.60 -11.30 2.85
CA TYR A 362 16.34 -10.16 3.42
C TYR A 362 17.31 -10.59 4.51
N ASP A 363 17.13 -11.78 5.09
CA ASP A 363 18.04 -12.38 6.06
C ASP A 363 19.25 -13.06 5.36
#